data_5d678f15ddd28e507ca71dc7a1c03742
#
_entry.id   5d678f15ddd28e507ca71dc7a1c03742
#
_cell.length_a   1.000
_cell.length_b   1.000
_cell.length_c   1.000
_cell.angle_alpha   90.00
_cell.angle_beta   90.00
_cell.angle_gamma   90.00
#
_symmetry.space_group_name_H-M   'P 1'
#
loop_
_entity.id
_entity.type
_entity.pdbx_description
1 polymer ?
#
loop_
_entity_poly.entity_id
_entity_poly.type
_entity_poly.pdbx_seq_one_letter_code
_entity_poly.pdbx_strand_id
1 'polypeptide(L)'
;MTRLATTLLALAALAAVGGAGAESANAAVTTAVQVPGGEVVLLFPVEGEDVARVEPFAIDATPVTNAQFLAFVREHPEWAKGAVPSVFASDSYLAHWGDDGGLGTAHPDAPVTNVSWFAAAAYCEARGGRLPTEAEWELVARAGREETDGYREPGHRERVLALVSGRRAVPGPVGQGEVNAYGVRDLHGLVWEWVFDVGSALNTADSRSAGDRRLQLVCGGGSANATDTGDYAAFLRYAFRSGLTGDYAGGGLGFRCAS
;
A
#
# COMPACT_ATOMS: atom_id res chain seq x y z
N MET A 1 -6.57 25.64 87.38
CA MET A 1 -5.29 25.27 86.76
C MET A 1 -5.61 24.51 85.46
N THR A 2 -5.78 25.23 84.38
CA THR A 2 -6.27 24.69 83.09
C THR A 2 -5.14 24.80 82.13
N ARG A 3 -4.66 23.67 81.60
CA ARG A 3 -3.61 23.62 80.56
C ARG A 3 -4.27 23.58 79.19
N LEU A 4 -4.00 24.63 78.42
CA LEU A 4 -4.33 24.65 76.99
C LEU A 4 -3.31 23.77 76.24
N ALA A 5 -3.82 22.84 75.48
CA ALA A 5 -3.06 22.08 74.46
C ALA A 5 -3.22 22.74 73.07
N THR A 6 -2.12 23.20 72.52
CA THR A 6 -2.06 23.81 71.19
C THR A 6 -1.77 22.72 70.18
N THR A 7 -2.74 22.45 69.32
CA THR A 7 -2.61 21.47 68.18
C THR A 7 -2.08 22.20 66.96
N LEU A 8 -0.86 21.86 66.53
CA LEU A 8 -0.31 22.30 65.26
C LEU A 8 -0.89 21.44 64.09
N LEU A 9 -1.63 22.05 63.17
CA LEU A 9 -2.01 21.46 61.89
C LEU A 9 -0.84 21.65 60.97
N ALA A 10 -0.22 20.52 60.51
CA ALA A 10 0.71 20.52 59.41
C ALA A 10 -0.08 20.36 58.10
N LEU A 11 -0.08 21.39 57.23
CA LEU A 11 -0.56 21.31 55.85
C LEU A 11 0.49 20.59 55.01
N ALA A 12 0.19 19.37 54.56
CA ALA A 12 0.96 18.70 53.54
C ALA A 12 0.48 19.18 52.17
N ALA A 13 1.32 19.94 51.46
CA ALA A 13 1.09 20.29 50.07
C ALA A 13 1.42 19.07 49.15
N LEU A 14 0.40 18.42 48.58
CA LEU A 14 0.57 17.44 47.54
C LEU A 14 0.92 18.17 46.23
N ALA A 15 2.18 18.07 45.79
CA ALA A 15 2.57 18.46 44.46
C ALA A 15 2.05 17.39 43.48
N ALA A 16 1.03 17.72 42.69
CA ALA A 16 0.59 16.93 41.57
C ALA A 16 1.66 17.01 40.47
N VAL A 17 2.48 15.98 40.36
CA VAL A 17 3.32 15.76 39.18
C VAL A 17 2.37 15.38 38.06
N GLY A 18 2.07 16.34 37.17
CA GLY A 18 1.38 16.09 35.94
C GLY A 18 2.26 15.22 35.03
N GLY A 19 2.03 13.92 35.06
CA GLY A 19 2.55 13.03 34.05
C GLY A 19 1.91 13.41 32.70
N ALA A 20 2.69 14.00 31.82
CA ALA A 20 2.34 14.05 30.41
C ALA A 20 2.21 12.61 29.96
N GLY A 21 0.98 12.11 29.89
CA GLY A 21 0.66 10.85 29.24
C GLY A 21 1.10 10.99 27.78
N ALA A 22 2.14 10.28 27.41
CA ALA A 22 2.42 10.01 26.01
C ALA A 22 1.17 9.29 25.48
N GLU A 23 0.35 10.03 24.76
CA GLU A 23 -0.70 9.48 23.90
C GLU A 23 0.04 8.63 22.86
N SER A 24 0.17 7.34 23.16
CA SER A 24 0.50 6.32 22.18
C SER A 24 -0.63 6.40 21.14
N ALA A 25 -0.39 7.13 20.07
CA ALA A 25 -1.24 7.12 18.90
C ALA A 25 -1.25 5.67 18.41
N ASN A 26 -2.27 4.93 18.86
CA ASN A 26 -2.55 3.59 18.41
C ASN A 26 -2.92 3.75 16.92
N ALA A 27 -1.93 3.64 16.02
CA ALA A 27 -2.16 3.64 14.58
C ALA A 27 -3.09 2.46 14.32
N ALA A 28 -4.36 2.76 14.09
CA ALA A 28 -5.39 1.74 13.92
C ALA A 28 -4.94 0.76 12.83
N VAL A 29 -4.90 -0.52 13.17
CA VAL A 29 -4.55 -1.57 12.20
C VAL A 29 -5.58 -1.54 11.09
N THR A 30 -5.12 -1.55 9.83
CA THR A 30 -6.03 -1.62 8.67
C THR A 30 -6.90 -2.88 8.79
N THR A 31 -8.21 -2.72 8.58
CA THR A 31 -9.13 -3.86 8.58
C THR A 31 -8.84 -4.72 7.35
N ALA A 32 -8.58 -6.00 7.57
CA ALA A 32 -8.45 -6.96 6.49
C ALA A 32 -9.82 -7.46 6.02
N VAL A 33 -9.96 -7.62 4.72
CA VAL A 33 -11.16 -8.13 4.05
C VAL A 33 -10.88 -9.52 3.50
N GLN A 34 -11.78 -10.47 3.73
CA GLN A 34 -11.69 -11.81 3.17
C GLN A 34 -12.15 -11.83 1.72
N VAL A 35 -11.30 -12.33 0.85
CA VAL A 35 -11.57 -12.54 -0.57
C VAL A 35 -11.65 -14.05 -0.81
N PRO A 36 -12.75 -14.56 -1.38
CA PRO A 36 -12.95 -16.00 -1.55
C PRO A 36 -12.05 -16.63 -2.63
N GLY A 37 -11.17 -15.83 -3.25
CA GLY A 37 -10.41 -16.24 -4.42
C GLY A 37 -11.27 -16.24 -5.68
N GLY A 38 -10.78 -16.86 -6.73
CA GLY A 38 -11.48 -16.92 -8.01
C GLY A 38 -10.54 -16.98 -9.20
N GLU A 39 -11.08 -16.72 -10.36
CA GLU A 39 -10.32 -16.65 -11.61
C GLU A 39 -10.22 -15.19 -12.07
N VAL A 40 -9.03 -14.77 -12.44
CA VAL A 40 -8.76 -13.45 -13.00
C VAL A 40 -8.14 -13.59 -14.39
N VAL A 41 -8.72 -12.90 -15.35
CA VAL A 41 -8.13 -12.80 -16.69
C VAL A 41 -6.98 -11.80 -16.63
N LEU A 42 -5.77 -12.27 -16.87
CA LEU A 42 -4.58 -11.43 -16.91
C LEU A 42 -4.57 -10.65 -18.23
N LEU A 43 -4.23 -9.37 -18.16
CA LEU A 43 -4.10 -8.54 -19.36
C LEU A 43 -3.00 -9.08 -20.30
N PHE A 44 -1.93 -9.58 -19.72
CA PHE A 44 -0.84 -10.23 -20.43
C PHE A 44 -0.68 -11.66 -19.94
N PRO A 45 -0.86 -12.66 -20.83
CA PRO A 45 -0.71 -14.07 -20.49
C PRO A 45 0.66 -14.39 -19.91
N VAL A 46 0.69 -15.23 -18.88
CA VAL A 46 1.92 -15.78 -18.32
C VAL A 46 2.01 -17.24 -18.77
N GLU A 47 3.14 -17.60 -19.39
CA GLU A 47 3.37 -18.96 -19.90
C GLU A 47 2.29 -19.48 -20.89
N GLY A 48 1.54 -18.55 -21.51
CA GLY A 48 0.46 -18.87 -22.44
C GLY A 48 -0.91 -19.09 -21.79
N GLU A 49 -1.01 -18.92 -20.48
CA GLU A 49 -2.28 -18.95 -19.76
C GLU A 49 -2.84 -17.52 -19.57
N ASP A 50 -4.06 -17.30 -20.09
CA ASP A 50 -4.76 -16.01 -19.98
C ASP A 50 -5.45 -15.82 -18.64
N VAL A 51 -5.67 -16.91 -17.89
CA VAL A 51 -6.43 -16.93 -16.65
C VAL A 51 -5.54 -17.41 -15.52
N ALA A 52 -5.42 -16.62 -14.46
CA ALA A 52 -4.80 -17.03 -13.21
C ALA A 52 -5.87 -17.45 -12.21
N ARG A 53 -5.62 -18.55 -11.49
CA ARG A 53 -6.42 -18.98 -10.35
C ARG A 53 -5.84 -18.40 -9.06
N VAL A 54 -6.68 -17.74 -8.31
CA VAL A 54 -6.34 -17.11 -7.03
C VAL A 54 -7.04 -17.89 -5.92
N GLU A 55 -6.27 -18.37 -4.95
CA GLU A 55 -6.82 -19.03 -3.76
C GLU A 55 -7.44 -18.00 -2.80
N PRO A 56 -8.31 -18.42 -1.84
CA PRO A 56 -8.85 -17.51 -0.84
C PRO A 56 -7.73 -16.84 -0.03
N PHE A 57 -7.86 -15.54 0.21
CA PHE A 57 -6.89 -14.74 0.95
C PHE A 57 -7.57 -13.57 1.67
N ALA A 58 -6.84 -12.89 2.56
CA ALA A 58 -7.26 -11.62 3.10
C ALA A 58 -6.41 -10.48 2.54
N ILE A 59 -7.01 -9.30 2.38
CA ILE A 59 -6.32 -8.10 1.90
C ILE A 59 -6.73 -6.88 2.73
N ASP A 60 -5.82 -5.96 2.97
CA ASP A 60 -6.13 -4.70 3.65
C ASP A 60 -7.20 -3.91 2.87
N ALA A 61 -8.22 -3.42 3.57
CA ALA A 61 -9.33 -2.66 2.97
C ALA A 61 -8.86 -1.35 2.32
N THR A 62 -7.77 -0.75 2.82
CA THR A 62 -7.16 0.49 2.32
C THR A 62 -5.64 0.34 2.21
N PRO A 63 -4.96 1.20 1.47
CA PRO A 63 -3.50 1.28 1.52
C PRO A 63 -3.00 1.58 2.93
N VAL A 64 -1.76 1.19 3.23
CA VAL A 64 -1.07 1.51 4.49
C VAL A 64 -0.84 3.02 4.59
N THR A 65 -1.15 3.62 5.75
CA THR A 65 -1.04 5.05 5.97
C THR A 65 0.35 5.46 6.46
N ASN A 66 0.67 6.76 6.35
CA ASN A 66 1.88 7.33 6.92
C ASN A 66 1.98 7.09 8.44
N ALA A 67 0.87 7.22 9.18
CA ALA A 67 0.86 6.97 10.63
C ALA A 67 1.18 5.52 10.97
N GLN A 68 0.62 4.58 10.22
CA GLN A 68 0.89 3.14 10.41
C GLN A 68 2.34 2.79 10.09
N PHE A 69 2.86 3.32 8.98
CA PHE A 69 4.24 3.08 8.60
C PHE A 69 5.23 3.75 9.56
N LEU A 70 4.90 4.92 10.11
CA LEU A 70 5.70 5.57 11.16
C LEU A 70 5.78 4.73 12.43
N ALA A 71 4.68 4.10 12.84
CA ALA A 71 4.68 3.18 13.97
C ALA A 71 5.64 2.00 13.74
N PHE A 72 5.58 1.41 12.54
CA PHE A 72 6.50 0.34 12.14
C PHE A 72 7.98 0.80 12.17
N VAL A 73 8.29 1.94 11.60
CA VAL A 73 9.67 2.48 11.56
C VAL A 73 10.23 2.73 12.97
N ARG A 74 9.37 3.07 13.94
CA ARG A 74 9.79 3.25 15.34
C ARG A 74 10.17 1.93 16.02
N GLU A 75 9.54 0.83 15.62
CA GLU A 75 9.84 -0.52 16.10
C GLU A 75 10.99 -1.17 15.30
N HIS A 76 11.18 -0.72 14.05
CA HIS A 76 12.15 -1.22 13.08
C HIS A 76 13.00 -0.06 12.53
N PRO A 77 13.92 0.50 13.34
CA PRO A 77 14.67 1.72 12.98
C PRO A 77 15.62 1.55 11.77
N GLU A 78 15.91 0.31 11.37
CA GLU A 78 16.63 0.00 10.13
C GLU A 78 15.88 0.45 8.86
N TRP A 79 14.57 0.65 8.97
CA TRP A 79 13.71 1.20 7.90
C TRP A 79 13.45 2.70 8.05
N ALA A 80 14.15 3.39 8.94
CA ALA A 80 14.02 4.84 9.08
C ALA A 80 14.61 5.58 7.87
N LYS A 81 14.11 6.80 7.60
CA LYS A 81 14.67 7.71 6.61
C LYS A 81 16.17 7.90 6.87
N GLY A 82 16.99 7.66 5.84
CA GLY A 82 18.45 7.77 5.94
C GLY A 82 19.17 6.59 6.59
N ALA A 83 18.45 5.59 7.13
CA ALA A 83 19.07 4.38 7.68
C ALA A 83 19.14 3.23 6.67
N VAL A 84 18.22 3.21 5.68
CA VAL A 84 18.12 2.13 4.69
C VAL A 84 19.30 2.18 3.72
N PRO A 85 20.04 1.07 3.52
CA PRO A 85 21.08 1.01 2.50
C PRO A 85 20.54 1.24 1.09
N SER A 86 21.34 1.89 0.22
CA SER A 86 20.93 2.25 -1.15
C SER A 86 20.55 1.08 -2.05
N VAL A 87 20.99 -0.14 -1.72
CA VAL A 87 20.58 -1.36 -2.42
C VAL A 87 19.11 -1.73 -2.15
N PHE A 88 18.54 -1.25 -1.06
CA PHE A 88 17.15 -1.53 -0.66
C PHE A 88 16.20 -0.34 -0.86
N ALA A 89 16.72 0.87 -1.04
CA ALA A 89 15.89 2.05 -1.30
C ALA A 89 16.66 3.14 -2.00
N SER A 90 16.06 3.79 -3.00
CA SER A 90 16.62 4.95 -3.68
C SER A 90 16.65 6.20 -2.76
N ASP A 91 17.38 7.23 -3.17
CA ASP A 91 17.53 8.49 -2.41
C ASP A 91 16.20 9.22 -2.13
N SER A 92 15.14 8.88 -2.87
CA SER A 92 13.80 9.43 -2.66
C SER A 92 13.00 8.73 -1.56
N TYR A 93 13.57 7.72 -0.89
CA TYR A 93 12.91 7.00 0.20
C TYR A 93 12.49 7.93 1.33
N LEU A 94 11.19 7.93 1.64
CA LEU A 94 10.56 8.81 2.64
C LEU A 94 10.95 10.29 2.50
N ALA A 95 11.25 10.76 1.27
CA ALA A 95 11.77 12.11 1.04
C ALA A 95 10.85 13.23 1.55
N HIS A 96 9.53 12.98 1.59
CA HIS A 96 8.53 13.92 2.09
C HIS A 96 8.34 13.92 3.62
N TRP A 97 8.98 12.98 4.33
CA TRP A 97 9.00 12.97 5.79
C TRP A 97 10.07 13.91 6.34
N GLY A 98 9.89 14.35 7.61
CA GLY A 98 10.86 15.18 8.31
C GLY A 98 12.20 14.47 8.57
N ASP A 99 13.27 15.25 8.64
CA ASP A 99 14.61 14.71 8.97
C ASP A 99 14.76 14.40 10.47
N ASP A 100 13.78 14.80 11.27
CA ASP A 100 13.65 14.49 12.71
C ASP A 100 13.04 13.09 12.97
N GLY A 101 12.77 12.31 11.92
CA GLY A 101 12.12 11.01 12.00
C GLY A 101 10.59 11.08 12.16
N GLY A 102 10.01 12.28 12.03
CA GLY A 102 8.56 12.50 12.00
C GLY A 102 7.98 12.55 10.58
N LEU A 103 6.66 12.74 10.48
CA LEU A 103 5.96 12.78 9.18
C LEU A 103 6.24 14.03 8.35
N GLY A 104 6.87 15.07 8.93
CA GLY A 104 7.09 16.34 8.23
C GLY A 104 5.77 16.95 7.77
N THR A 105 5.61 17.10 6.45
CA THR A 105 4.38 17.62 5.82
C THR A 105 3.39 16.52 5.40
N ALA A 106 3.74 15.24 5.58
CA ALA A 106 2.88 14.12 5.21
C ALA A 106 1.65 14.04 6.12
N HIS A 107 0.47 13.94 5.52
CA HIS A 107 -0.75 13.74 6.29
C HIS A 107 -0.75 12.33 6.91
N PRO A 108 -1.03 12.16 8.23
CA PRO A 108 -0.96 10.86 8.90
C PRO A 108 -1.86 9.80 8.27
N ASP A 109 -3.06 10.17 7.84
CA ASP A 109 -4.05 9.27 7.26
C ASP A 109 -3.94 9.12 5.74
N ALA A 110 -3.01 9.81 5.08
CA ALA A 110 -2.74 9.57 3.67
C ALA A 110 -1.89 8.31 3.50
N PRO A 111 -1.96 7.64 2.33
CA PRO A 111 -1.10 6.50 2.04
C PRO A 111 0.37 6.85 2.23
N VAL A 112 1.15 5.96 2.81
CA VAL A 112 2.59 6.10 2.76
C VAL A 112 3.06 5.91 1.32
N THR A 113 3.91 6.83 0.86
CA THR A 113 4.55 6.79 -0.46
C THR A 113 6.05 6.99 -0.32
N ASN A 114 6.77 6.98 -1.44
CA ASN A 114 8.22 7.00 -1.38
C ASN A 114 8.78 5.84 -0.53
N VAL A 115 8.18 4.68 -0.64
CA VAL A 115 8.62 3.43 0.00
C VAL A 115 9.07 2.46 -1.07
N SER A 116 10.16 1.73 -0.79
CA SER A 116 10.66 0.68 -1.66
C SER A 116 9.83 -0.61 -1.50
N TRP A 117 9.96 -1.51 -2.45
CA TRP A 117 9.36 -2.85 -2.35
C TRP A 117 9.84 -3.59 -1.08
N PHE A 118 11.14 -3.48 -0.77
CA PHE A 118 11.73 -4.13 0.39
C PHE A 118 11.14 -3.62 1.70
N ALA A 119 10.96 -2.31 1.84
CA ALA A 119 10.36 -1.71 3.03
C ALA A 119 8.87 -2.04 3.15
N ALA A 120 8.15 -2.08 2.03
CA ALA A 120 6.75 -2.47 1.99
C ALA A 120 6.56 -3.96 2.35
N ALA A 121 7.42 -4.84 1.83
CA ALA A 121 7.41 -6.26 2.18
C ALA A 121 7.73 -6.47 3.67
N ALA A 122 8.78 -5.83 4.20
CA ALA A 122 9.16 -5.91 5.61
C ALA A 122 8.04 -5.44 6.55
N TYR A 123 7.31 -4.36 6.18
CA TYR A 123 6.13 -3.92 6.93
C TYR A 123 5.05 -4.99 6.98
N CYS A 124 4.71 -5.59 5.84
CA CYS A 124 3.68 -6.63 5.79
C CYS A 124 4.10 -7.88 6.55
N GLU A 125 5.35 -8.30 6.45
CA GLU A 125 5.93 -9.45 7.18
C GLU A 125 5.90 -9.22 8.70
N ALA A 126 6.24 -8.02 9.18
CA ALA A 126 6.16 -7.67 10.59
C ALA A 126 4.73 -7.78 11.17
N ARG A 127 3.71 -7.69 10.30
CA ARG A 127 2.30 -7.90 10.64
C ARG A 127 1.82 -9.34 10.43
N GLY A 128 2.70 -10.28 10.08
CA GLY A 128 2.37 -11.67 9.77
C GLY A 128 1.69 -11.88 8.42
N GLY A 129 1.80 -10.91 7.52
CA GLY A 129 1.27 -10.95 6.15
C GLY A 129 2.39 -10.84 5.09
N ARG A 130 2.00 -10.43 3.92
CA ARG A 130 2.88 -10.22 2.74
C ARG A 130 2.28 -9.15 1.83
N LEU A 131 3.00 -8.74 0.81
CA LEU A 131 2.39 -8.00 -0.30
C LEU A 131 1.43 -8.93 -1.07
N PRO A 132 0.33 -8.42 -1.64
CA PRO A 132 -0.52 -9.19 -2.55
C PRO A 132 0.25 -9.53 -3.82
N THR A 133 -0.01 -10.68 -4.42
CA THR A 133 0.47 -10.96 -5.77
C THR A 133 -0.25 -10.07 -6.79
N GLU A 134 0.29 -9.92 -8.00
CA GLU A 134 -0.37 -9.16 -9.06
C GLU A 134 -1.75 -9.74 -9.39
N ALA A 135 -1.86 -11.07 -9.45
CA ALA A 135 -3.14 -11.74 -9.70
C ALA A 135 -4.18 -11.49 -8.59
N GLU A 136 -3.77 -11.53 -7.32
CA GLU A 136 -4.64 -11.20 -6.19
C GLU A 136 -5.11 -9.74 -6.24
N TRP A 137 -4.18 -8.83 -6.51
CA TRP A 137 -4.50 -7.42 -6.61
C TRP A 137 -5.46 -7.14 -7.78
N GLU A 138 -5.20 -7.70 -8.96
CA GLU A 138 -6.05 -7.52 -10.16
C GLU A 138 -7.43 -8.18 -9.98
N LEU A 139 -7.53 -9.34 -9.29
CA LEU A 139 -8.82 -9.94 -8.94
C LEU A 139 -9.70 -8.97 -8.14
N VAL A 140 -9.13 -8.34 -7.12
CA VAL A 140 -9.85 -7.38 -6.27
C VAL A 140 -10.12 -6.07 -7.02
N ALA A 141 -9.18 -5.61 -7.83
CA ALA A 141 -9.31 -4.38 -8.61
C ALA A 141 -10.36 -4.47 -9.73
N ARG A 142 -10.62 -5.67 -10.22
CA ARG A 142 -11.65 -5.92 -11.22
C ARG A 142 -13.08 -5.76 -10.66
N ALA A 143 -13.26 -5.92 -9.36
CA ALA A 143 -14.58 -5.82 -8.74
C ALA A 143 -15.17 -4.40 -8.86
N GLY A 144 -16.44 -4.35 -9.22
CA GLY A 144 -17.26 -3.15 -9.23
C GLY A 144 -17.83 -2.83 -7.86
N ARG A 145 -18.86 -2.02 -7.82
CA ARG A 145 -19.54 -1.64 -6.57
C ARG A 145 -20.42 -2.77 -6.01
N GLU A 146 -21.04 -3.54 -6.89
CA GLU A 146 -22.01 -4.57 -6.54
C GLU A 146 -21.57 -5.96 -7.03
N GLU A 147 -20.89 -6.01 -8.18
CA GLU A 147 -20.46 -7.24 -8.82
C GLU A 147 -18.96 -7.50 -8.60
N THR A 148 -18.59 -8.74 -8.32
CA THR A 148 -17.19 -9.15 -8.24
C THR A 148 -16.50 -9.10 -9.60
N ASP A 149 -17.25 -9.19 -10.70
CA ASP A 149 -16.81 -8.85 -12.04
C ASP A 149 -17.43 -7.50 -12.45
N GLY A 150 -16.76 -6.40 -12.12
CA GLY A 150 -17.23 -5.05 -12.41
C GLY A 150 -17.43 -4.76 -13.91
N TYR A 151 -16.86 -5.58 -14.79
CA TYR A 151 -17.11 -5.42 -16.24
C TYR A 151 -18.55 -5.74 -16.65
N ARG A 152 -19.31 -6.35 -15.76
CA ARG A 152 -20.76 -6.52 -15.91
C ARG A 152 -21.56 -5.27 -15.52
N GLU A 153 -20.92 -4.32 -14.82
CA GLU A 153 -21.56 -3.06 -14.45
C GLU A 153 -21.39 -2.01 -15.54
N PRO A 154 -22.48 -1.36 -15.98
CA PRO A 154 -22.40 -0.27 -16.94
C PRO A 154 -21.49 0.86 -16.46
N GLY A 155 -20.57 1.31 -17.32
CA GLY A 155 -19.67 2.43 -17.06
C GLY A 155 -18.56 2.13 -16.03
N HIS A 156 -18.31 0.87 -15.66
CA HIS A 156 -17.24 0.53 -14.71
C HIS A 156 -15.86 0.92 -15.25
N ARG A 157 -15.54 0.54 -16.49
CA ARG A 157 -14.23 0.84 -17.11
C ARG A 157 -13.96 2.32 -17.21
N GLU A 158 -14.97 3.10 -17.59
CA GLU A 158 -14.86 4.56 -17.69
C GLU A 158 -14.65 5.20 -16.32
N ARG A 159 -15.33 4.72 -15.28
CA ARG A 159 -15.11 5.17 -13.88
C ARG A 159 -13.69 4.87 -13.42
N VAL A 160 -13.22 3.64 -13.60
CA VAL A 160 -11.85 3.24 -13.23
C VAL A 160 -10.82 4.09 -13.97
N LEU A 161 -10.97 4.27 -15.27
CA LEU A 161 -10.08 5.09 -16.07
C LEU A 161 -10.08 6.56 -15.62
N ALA A 162 -11.25 7.11 -15.29
CA ALA A 162 -11.35 8.49 -14.75
C ALA A 162 -10.63 8.63 -13.41
N LEU A 163 -10.74 7.65 -12.51
CA LEU A 163 -10.01 7.63 -11.23
C LEU A 163 -8.50 7.59 -11.44
N VAL A 164 -8.02 6.70 -12.31
CA VAL A 164 -6.58 6.56 -12.61
C VAL A 164 -6.03 7.85 -13.25
N SER A 165 -6.78 8.45 -14.18
CA SER A 165 -6.37 9.68 -14.88
C SER A 165 -6.46 10.92 -13.99
N GLY A 166 -7.38 10.93 -13.01
CA GLY A 166 -7.60 12.02 -12.07
C GLY A 166 -6.72 12.01 -10.83
N ARG A 167 -5.74 11.10 -10.75
CA ARG A 167 -4.86 10.95 -9.59
C ARG A 167 -4.12 12.24 -9.27
N ARG A 168 -4.10 12.61 -7.98
CA ARG A 168 -3.40 13.81 -7.50
C ARG A 168 -1.92 13.51 -7.27
N ALA A 169 -1.07 14.53 -7.46
CA ALA A 169 0.36 14.44 -7.16
C ALA A 169 0.62 14.17 -5.65
N VAL A 170 -0.23 14.73 -4.78
CA VAL A 170 -0.23 14.47 -3.33
C VAL A 170 -1.52 13.73 -2.99
N PRO A 171 -1.44 12.48 -2.52
CA PRO A 171 -2.63 11.71 -2.18
C PRO A 171 -3.34 12.27 -0.95
N GLY A 172 -4.67 12.22 -0.96
CA GLY A 172 -5.49 12.51 0.21
C GLY A 172 -5.55 11.35 1.20
N PRO A 173 -6.30 11.49 2.31
CA PRO A 173 -6.53 10.40 3.27
C PRO A 173 -7.13 9.16 2.62
N VAL A 174 -6.78 7.97 3.16
CA VAL A 174 -7.36 6.69 2.74
C VAL A 174 -8.83 6.57 3.13
N GLY A 175 -9.55 5.64 2.52
CA GLY A 175 -10.93 5.32 2.88
C GLY A 175 -11.98 6.28 2.33
N GLN A 176 -11.57 7.27 1.53
CA GLN A 176 -12.50 8.25 0.93
C GLN A 176 -13.08 7.78 -0.41
N GLY A 177 -12.45 6.79 -1.03
CA GLY A 177 -12.92 6.20 -2.28
C GLY A 177 -14.14 5.30 -2.11
N GLU A 178 -14.74 4.94 -3.23
CA GLU A 178 -15.85 3.98 -3.26
C GLU A 178 -15.38 2.62 -2.75
N VAL A 179 -16.30 1.90 -2.12
CA VAL A 179 -16.10 0.50 -1.72
C VAL A 179 -16.48 -0.39 -2.90
N ASN A 180 -15.67 -1.40 -3.18
CA ASN A 180 -16.03 -2.41 -4.17
C ASN A 180 -16.81 -3.58 -3.54
N ALA A 181 -17.26 -4.52 -4.36
CA ALA A 181 -18.07 -5.68 -3.94
C ALA A 181 -17.38 -6.58 -2.89
N TYR A 182 -16.06 -6.53 -2.76
CA TYR A 182 -15.32 -7.21 -1.70
C TYR A 182 -15.20 -6.40 -0.40
N GLY A 183 -15.54 -5.12 -0.40
CA GLY A 183 -15.36 -4.23 0.76
C GLY A 183 -14.03 -3.47 0.75
N VAL A 184 -13.27 -3.52 -0.34
CA VAL A 184 -11.97 -2.86 -0.49
C VAL A 184 -12.15 -1.48 -1.11
N ARG A 185 -11.32 -0.52 -0.67
CA ARG A 185 -11.34 0.90 -1.10
C ARG A 185 -10.03 1.33 -1.71
N ASP A 186 -10.07 2.44 -2.44
CA ASP A 186 -8.90 3.19 -2.91
C ASP A 186 -7.94 2.41 -3.83
N LEU A 187 -8.43 1.33 -4.47
CA LEU A 187 -7.63 0.54 -5.43
C LEU A 187 -7.26 1.35 -6.68
N HIS A 188 -8.08 2.35 -7.03
CA HIS A 188 -7.89 3.15 -8.22
C HIS A 188 -7.77 4.63 -7.88
N GLY A 189 -6.77 5.29 -8.45
CA GLY A 189 -6.68 6.75 -8.45
C GLY A 189 -6.06 7.40 -7.20
N LEU A 190 -5.85 6.69 -6.09
CA LEU A 190 -5.20 7.27 -4.92
C LEU A 190 -3.68 7.19 -5.04
N VAL A 191 -3.12 5.97 -5.06
CA VAL A 191 -1.70 5.67 -5.32
C VAL A 191 -1.59 4.47 -6.25
N TRP A 192 -0.43 4.26 -6.87
CA TRP A 192 -0.03 2.95 -7.37
C TRP A 192 0.36 2.08 -6.17
N GLU A 193 0.30 0.76 -6.33
CA GLU A 193 0.61 -0.14 -5.23
C GLU A 193 1.60 -1.21 -5.63
N TRP A 194 2.54 -1.46 -4.71
CA TRP A 194 3.46 -2.58 -4.80
C TRP A 194 2.71 -3.90 -4.76
N VAL A 195 3.17 -4.85 -5.55
CA VAL A 195 2.76 -6.26 -5.51
C VAL A 195 3.98 -7.14 -5.25
N PHE A 196 3.75 -8.37 -4.77
CA PHE A 196 4.82 -9.27 -4.35
C PHE A 196 5.74 -9.66 -5.51
N ASP A 197 5.19 -9.94 -6.65
CA ASP A 197 5.83 -10.48 -7.85
C ASP A 197 6.27 -9.41 -8.85
N VAL A 198 6.40 -8.16 -8.40
CA VAL A 198 7.04 -7.10 -9.17
C VAL A 198 8.41 -7.57 -9.65
N GLY A 199 8.64 -7.54 -10.95
CA GLY A 199 9.89 -7.98 -11.56
C GLY A 199 10.10 -9.51 -11.61
N SER A 200 9.15 -10.35 -11.17
CA SER A 200 9.26 -11.82 -11.32
C SER A 200 9.40 -12.25 -12.78
N ALA A 201 8.85 -11.46 -13.68
CA ALA A 201 9.09 -11.61 -15.12
C ALA A 201 10.55 -11.37 -15.54
N LEU A 202 11.37 -10.76 -14.67
CA LEU A 202 12.80 -10.52 -14.90
C LEU A 202 13.68 -11.59 -14.26
N ASN A 203 13.15 -12.43 -13.36
CA ASN A 203 13.93 -13.33 -12.51
C ASN A 203 13.85 -14.82 -12.88
N THR A 204 13.19 -15.19 -13.95
CA THR A 204 13.37 -16.55 -14.48
C THR A 204 14.75 -16.65 -15.08
N ALA A 205 15.56 -17.60 -14.59
CA ALA A 205 16.98 -17.80 -14.94
C ALA A 205 17.27 -17.99 -16.44
N ASP A 206 16.23 -18.05 -17.27
CA ASP A 206 16.26 -18.10 -18.73
C ASP A 206 15.68 -16.82 -19.37
N SER A 207 15.81 -15.71 -18.65
CA SER A 207 15.15 -14.43 -18.93
C SER A 207 15.58 -13.69 -20.22
N ARG A 208 16.58 -14.20 -20.95
CA ARG A 208 16.94 -13.62 -22.25
C ARG A 208 15.81 -13.74 -23.29
N SER A 209 14.83 -14.61 -23.07
CA SER A 209 13.71 -14.79 -24.00
C SER A 209 12.37 -14.28 -23.47
N ALA A 210 12.12 -14.32 -22.16
CA ALA A 210 10.84 -13.96 -21.57
C ALA A 210 10.79 -12.48 -21.10
N GLY A 211 11.88 -11.97 -20.51
CA GLY A 211 11.97 -10.58 -20.04
C GLY A 211 11.94 -9.58 -21.20
N ASP A 212 12.64 -9.88 -22.29
CA ASP A 212 12.63 -9.09 -23.52
C ASP A 212 11.24 -9.04 -24.13
N ARG A 213 10.46 -10.11 -24.07
CA ARG A 213 9.09 -10.14 -24.61
C ARG A 213 8.13 -9.28 -23.81
N ARG A 214 8.20 -9.29 -22.47
CA ARG A 214 7.30 -8.48 -21.61
C ARG A 214 7.63 -6.99 -21.70
N LEU A 215 8.90 -6.63 -21.72
CA LEU A 215 9.35 -5.25 -21.98
C LEU A 215 9.03 -4.78 -23.39
N GLN A 216 9.18 -5.63 -24.41
CA GLN A 216 8.77 -5.33 -25.78
C GLN A 216 7.25 -5.23 -25.93
N LEU A 217 6.46 -6.03 -25.18
CA LEU A 217 5.01 -5.97 -25.13
C LEU A 217 4.50 -4.64 -24.58
N VAL A 218 5.17 -4.10 -23.54
CA VAL A 218 4.77 -2.84 -22.89
C VAL A 218 5.30 -1.62 -23.64
N CYS A 219 6.50 -1.67 -24.22
CA CYS A 219 7.15 -0.51 -24.84
C CYS A 219 6.88 -0.30 -26.33
N GLY A 220 6.38 -1.26 -27.08
CA GLY A 220 6.27 -1.08 -28.53
C GLY A 220 5.18 -1.88 -29.27
N GLY A 221 4.59 -2.86 -28.64
CA GLY A 221 3.59 -3.73 -29.29
C GLY A 221 2.57 -4.30 -28.32
N GLY A 222 2.56 -3.80 -27.08
CA GLY A 222 1.83 -4.38 -25.96
C GLY A 222 0.32 -4.45 -26.15
N SER A 223 -0.25 -3.53 -26.90
CA SER A 223 -1.68 -3.58 -27.21
C SER A 223 -2.07 -4.74 -28.15
N ALA A 224 -1.13 -5.26 -28.94
CA ALA A 224 -1.42 -6.32 -29.92
C ALA A 224 -1.59 -7.71 -29.29
N ASN A 225 -1.06 -7.91 -28.05
CA ASN A 225 -1.12 -9.19 -27.33
C ASN A 225 -1.91 -9.10 -26.02
N ALA A 226 -2.56 -7.96 -25.74
CA ALA A 226 -3.44 -7.84 -24.59
C ALA A 226 -4.71 -8.66 -24.80
N THR A 227 -5.13 -9.41 -23.79
CA THR A 227 -6.37 -10.21 -23.82
C THR A 227 -7.61 -9.33 -23.95
N ASP A 228 -7.54 -8.11 -23.40
CA ASP A 228 -8.59 -7.09 -23.49
C ASP A 228 -8.00 -5.70 -23.78
N THR A 229 -8.00 -5.32 -25.08
CA THR A 229 -7.50 -4.02 -25.54
C THR A 229 -8.35 -2.83 -25.05
N GLY A 230 -9.57 -3.10 -24.55
CA GLY A 230 -10.47 -2.08 -24.00
C GLY A 230 -10.16 -1.72 -22.53
N ASP A 231 -9.34 -2.51 -21.83
CA ASP A 231 -8.95 -2.21 -20.44
C ASP A 231 -7.68 -1.37 -20.37
N TYR A 232 -7.81 -0.10 -20.75
CA TYR A 232 -6.68 0.83 -20.72
C TYR A 232 -6.17 1.11 -19.31
N ALA A 233 -7.02 1.04 -18.28
CA ALA A 233 -6.61 1.22 -16.90
C ALA A 233 -5.72 0.06 -16.41
N ALA A 234 -6.06 -1.19 -16.75
CA ALA A 234 -5.19 -2.33 -16.50
C ALA A 234 -3.86 -2.18 -17.25
N PHE A 235 -3.91 -1.79 -18.53
CA PHE A 235 -2.69 -1.54 -19.30
C PHE A 235 -1.76 -0.55 -18.60
N LEU A 236 -2.26 0.56 -18.08
CA LEU A 236 -1.46 1.55 -17.35
C LEU A 236 -0.82 0.97 -16.10
N ARG A 237 -1.55 0.10 -15.34
CA ARG A 237 -1.01 -0.57 -14.14
C ARG A 237 0.15 -1.50 -14.50
N TYR A 238 -0.06 -2.38 -15.47
CA TYR A 238 0.99 -3.29 -15.95
C TYR A 238 2.21 -2.54 -16.49
N ALA A 239 1.98 -1.51 -17.31
CA ALA A 239 3.05 -0.68 -17.85
C ALA A 239 3.87 -0.01 -16.75
N PHE A 240 3.20 0.53 -15.73
CA PHE A 240 3.88 1.14 -14.60
C PHE A 240 4.72 0.11 -13.82
N ARG A 241 4.13 -1.03 -13.43
CA ARG A 241 4.81 -2.07 -12.66
C ARG A 241 6.01 -2.68 -13.41
N SER A 242 5.91 -2.83 -14.73
CA SER A 242 6.99 -3.42 -15.53
C SER A 242 8.29 -2.60 -15.55
N GLY A 243 8.22 -1.31 -15.25
CA GLY A 243 9.37 -0.41 -15.17
C GLY A 243 9.97 -0.25 -13.77
N LEU A 244 9.41 -0.93 -12.75
CA LEU A 244 9.87 -0.77 -11.37
C LEU A 244 11.03 -1.70 -11.03
N THR A 245 11.99 -1.17 -10.27
CA THR A 245 13.00 -1.94 -9.53
C THR A 245 12.63 -1.95 -8.05
N GLY A 246 13.10 -2.97 -7.30
CA GLY A 246 12.71 -3.14 -5.89
C GLY A 246 13.14 -1.99 -4.98
N ASP A 247 14.22 -1.28 -5.32
CA ASP A 247 14.74 -0.11 -4.60
C ASP A 247 14.03 1.20 -4.94
N TYR A 248 13.24 1.23 -6.01
CA TYR A 248 12.53 2.45 -6.43
C TYR A 248 11.57 2.92 -5.34
N ALA A 249 11.55 4.24 -5.08
CA ALA A 249 10.70 4.87 -4.08
C ALA A 249 10.04 6.15 -4.65
N GLY A 250 8.89 6.01 -5.27
CA GLY A 250 8.20 7.12 -5.95
C GLY A 250 7.07 7.75 -5.14
N GLY A 251 6.86 9.05 -5.30
CA GLY A 251 5.84 9.82 -4.57
C GLY A 251 4.37 9.46 -4.86
N GLY A 252 4.11 8.61 -5.84
CA GLY A 252 2.77 8.12 -6.16
C GLY A 252 2.62 6.61 -5.99
N LEU A 253 3.57 5.95 -5.32
CA LEU A 253 3.64 4.50 -5.13
C LEU A 253 3.64 4.17 -3.66
N GLY A 254 2.60 3.49 -3.21
CA GLY A 254 2.39 2.97 -1.86
C GLY A 254 2.16 1.46 -1.89
N PHE A 255 1.44 0.92 -0.90
CA PHE A 255 1.14 -0.51 -0.84
C PHE A 255 0.00 -0.80 0.13
N ARG A 256 -0.51 -2.03 0.07
CA ARG A 256 -1.35 -2.68 1.08
C ARG A 256 -0.86 -4.09 1.32
N CYS A 257 -1.25 -4.71 2.44
CA CYS A 257 -0.86 -6.08 2.74
C CYS A 257 -1.96 -7.08 2.40
N ALA A 258 -1.54 -8.34 2.23
CA ALA A 258 -2.39 -9.53 2.12
C ALA A 258 -1.92 -10.62 3.10
N SER A 259 -2.74 -11.60 3.39
CA SER A 259 -2.41 -12.76 4.24
C SER A 259 -3.21 -14.00 3.84
#